data_7ab899a18537de68f74068b8f7e630b4
#
_entry.id   7ab899a18537de68f74068b8f7e630b4
#
_cell.length_a   1.000
_cell.length_b   1.000
_cell.length_c   1.000
_cell.angle_alpha   90.00
_cell.angle_beta   90.00
_cell.angle_gamma   90.00
#
_symmetry.space_group_name_H-M   'P 1'
#
loop_
_entity.id
_entity.type
_entity.pdbx_description
1 polymer ?
#
loop_
_entity_poly.entity_id
_entity_poly.type
_entity_poly.pdbx_seq_one_letter_code
_entity_poly.pdbx_strand_id
1 'polypeptide(L)'
;MAALQIFYNNSTGLWNTSKWWQAANALETTIDYAMVTNTDIYHEKIRNTFEKHKGTKFLDPWFYDDDGWWALAWIKAYDLTGETRYLDMAKTIFNHMKKGWDSTCGGGIWWKKRRTYKNAITNELFMTIAARLHLRTPGDKGPGSYRDWAQRSWKWFKNSGMINSSNLVNDGLNDSCKNNRQTTWTYNQGVILGGLVDLYKITNDPSLLTQAQLIADAAISKLAPNGILREPCEPSDCEPDGQQFKGIFMRNLYYLYQTTNKPAYKDFIIENANSILSSNRNSKNQFGLKWTGPFDKADAARQSSALDAINAAIGVSREKITYQAEKSTLDGVSTKTINKGYYGTGYVANWNRNNQGLTFNVNVKYSGKYDLVFRYAAARGNASRYIQIGKRIFNNQVFPGTSSWNRWNTVMLSDVSLKAGSNTVLVSFNSGKGSKNWLHLDQMTVK
;
A
#
# COMPACT_ATOMS: atom_id res chain seq x y z
N MET A 1 5.40 -3.90 -17.18
CA MET A 1 6.64 -3.66 -16.36
C MET A 1 7.93 -3.72 -17.18
N ALA A 2 8.15 -4.71 -18.04
CA ALA A 2 9.40 -4.79 -18.85
C ALA A 2 9.73 -3.49 -19.61
N ALA A 3 8.74 -2.80 -20.18
CA ALA A 3 8.92 -1.52 -20.86
C ALA A 3 9.47 -0.39 -19.97
N LEU A 4 9.18 -0.38 -18.66
CA LEU A 4 9.80 0.55 -17.71
C LEU A 4 11.28 0.21 -17.51
N GLN A 5 11.61 -1.08 -17.48
CA GLN A 5 12.98 -1.51 -17.21
C GLN A 5 13.93 -1.28 -18.39
N ILE A 6 13.43 -0.95 -19.59
CA ILE A 6 14.26 -0.49 -20.71
C ILE A 6 14.99 0.84 -20.37
N PHE A 7 14.37 1.67 -19.54
CA PHE A 7 14.98 2.92 -19.07
C PHE A 7 15.96 2.72 -17.91
N TYR A 8 15.96 1.56 -17.25
CA TYR A 8 16.84 1.33 -16.11
C TYR A 8 18.30 1.19 -16.51
N ASN A 9 19.15 1.97 -15.87
CA ASN A 9 20.59 1.94 -16.06
C ASN A 9 21.29 1.27 -14.87
N ASN A 10 21.84 0.07 -15.11
CA ASN A 10 22.52 -0.70 -14.06
C ASN A 10 23.75 0.02 -13.46
N SER A 11 24.43 0.86 -14.24
CA SER A 11 25.64 1.58 -13.79
C SER A 11 25.28 2.69 -12.80
N THR A 12 24.18 3.40 -13.05
CA THR A 12 23.72 4.49 -12.16
C THR A 12 22.73 3.99 -11.10
N GLY A 13 22.04 2.86 -11.32
CA GLY A 13 20.96 2.39 -10.45
C GLY A 13 19.67 3.22 -10.57
N LEU A 14 19.51 4.02 -11.62
CA LEU A 14 18.36 4.92 -11.85
C LEU A 14 17.74 4.66 -13.22
N TRP A 15 16.56 5.24 -13.46
CA TRP A 15 15.90 5.20 -14.76
C TRP A 15 16.31 6.42 -15.59
N ASN A 16 16.91 6.17 -16.74
CA ASN A 16 17.16 7.22 -17.74
C ASN A 16 15.84 7.93 -18.08
N THR A 17 15.91 9.21 -18.45
CA THR A 17 14.75 10.08 -18.72
C THR A 17 13.89 10.42 -17.49
N SER A 18 14.31 10.04 -16.28
CA SER A 18 13.68 10.49 -15.04
C SER A 18 14.56 11.49 -14.29
N LYS A 19 13.92 12.37 -13.53
CA LYS A 19 14.58 13.15 -12.47
C LYS A 19 14.81 12.30 -11.24
N TRP A 20 15.54 12.84 -10.25
CA TRP A 20 15.85 12.17 -8.99
C TRP A 20 14.60 11.62 -8.27
N TRP A 21 13.63 12.49 -8.01
CA TRP A 21 12.41 12.10 -7.33
C TRP A 21 11.49 11.18 -8.17
N GLN A 22 11.51 11.33 -9.51
CA GLN A 22 10.78 10.44 -10.42
C GLN A 22 11.37 9.04 -10.44
N ALA A 23 12.70 8.90 -10.26
CA ALA A 23 13.34 7.60 -10.12
C ALA A 23 12.89 6.88 -8.84
N ALA A 24 12.65 7.60 -7.73
CA ALA A 24 12.05 7.02 -6.53
C ALA A 24 10.65 6.48 -6.81
N ASN A 25 9.84 7.19 -7.58
CA ASN A 25 8.52 6.74 -7.99
C ASN A 25 8.58 5.54 -8.94
N ALA A 26 9.51 5.50 -9.90
CA ALA A 26 9.73 4.33 -10.76
C ALA A 26 10.16 3.10 -9.95
N LEU A 27 10.97 3.29 -8.89
CA LEU A 27 11.31 2.24 -7.94
C LEU A 27 10.07 1.74 -7.18
N GLU A 28 9.26 2.66 -6.64
CA GLU A 28 8.03 2.34 -5.92
C GLU A 28 7.05 1.57 -6.82
N THR A 29 6.86 2.00 -8.07
CA THR A 29 6.06 1.29 -9.09
C THR A 29 6.58 -0.13 -9.35
N THR A 30 7.91 -0.29 -9.39
CA THR A 30 8.55 -1.63 -9.57
C THR A 30 8.31 -2.53 -8.37
N ILE A 31 8.37 -1.98 -7.14
CA ILE A 31 8.08 -2.69 -5.90
C ILE A 31 6.58 -3.07 -5.86
N ASP A 32 5.68 -2.14 -6.18
CA ASP A 32 4.24 -2.40 -6.22
C ASP A 32 3.90 -3.52 -7.21
N TYR A 33 4.54 -3.53 -8.39
CA TYR A 33 4.39 -4.64 -9.33
C TYR A 33 4.83 -5.98 -8.73
N ALA A 34 6.00 -6.01 -8.07
CA ALA A 34 6.48 -7.22 -7.40
C ALA A 34 5.49 -7.71 -6.34
N MET A 35 4.94 -6.80 -5.55
CA MET A 35 3.94 -7.11 -4.51
C MET A 35 2.62 -7.62 -5.10
N VAL A 36 2.07 -6.94 -6.13
CA VAL A 36 0.76 -7.34 -6.69
C VAL A 36 0.85 -8.56 -7.61
N THR A 37 2.02 -8.90 -8.15
CA THR A 37 2.23 -10.10 -8.98
C THR A 37 2.94 -11.23 -8.26
N ASN A 38 3.43 -10.95 -7.03
CA ASN A 38 4.20 -11.87 -6.21
C ASN A 38 5.41 -12.45 -6.98
N THR A 39 6.27 -11.55 -7.49
CA THR A 39 7.47 -11.90 -8.26
C THR A 39 8.70 -11.24 -7.66
N ASP A 40 9.84 -11.92 -7.76
CA ASP A 40 11.15 -11.43 -7.31
C ASP A 40 12.07 -10.94 -8.44
N ILE A 41 11.58 -11.01 -9.70
CA ILE A 41 12.41 -10.75 -10.89
C ILE A 41 13.08 -9.37 -10.94
N TYR A 42 12.61 -8.43 -10.12
CA TYR A 42 13.16 -7.07 -10.03
C TYR A 42 13.84 -6.76 -8.70
N HIS A 43 13.98 -7.72 -7.77
CA HIS A 43 14.63 -7.50 -6.49
C HIS A 43 16.08 -7.04 -6.62
N GLU A 44 16.78 -7.53 -7.65
CA GLU A 44 18.14 -7.09 -7.91
C GLU A 44 18.23 -5.60 -8.28
N LYS A 45 17.26 -5.07 -9.02
CA LYS A 45 17.21 -3.64 -9.35
C LYS A 45 16.97 -2.78 -8.10
N ILE A 46 16.10 -3.21 -7.21
CA ILE A 46 15.85 -2.56 -5.91
C ILE A 46 17.16 -2.49 -5.12
N ARG A 47 17.86 -3.62 -5.02
CA ARG A 47 19.15 -3.72 -4.34
C ARG A 47 20.22 -2.83 -5.01
N ASN A 48 20.34 -2.87 -6.32
CA ASN A 48 21.33 -2.07 -7.06
C ASN A 48 21.10 -0.57 -6.87
N THR A 49 19.84 -0.09 -6.96
CA THR A 49 19.51 1.31 -6.69
C THR A 49 19.96 1.73 -5.29
N PHE A 50 19.70 0.88 -4.28
CA PHE A 50 20.11 1.15 -2.91
C PHE A 50 21.64 1.25 -2.78
N GLU A 51 22.36 0.23 -3.26
CA GLU A 51 23.81 0.15 -3.13
C GLU A 51 24.53 1.32 -3.81
N LYS A 52 24.01 1.78 -4.96
CA LYS A 52 24.60 2.92 -5.70
C LYS A 52 24.45 4.26 -4.96
N HIS A 53 23.35 4.44 -4.20
CA HIS A 53 23.03 5.76 -3.64
C HIS A 53 22.98 5.81 -2.10
N LYS A 54 23.17 4.70 -1.38
CA LYS A 54 23.14 4.69 0.09
C LYS A 54 24.11 5.68 0.74
N GLY A 55 25.23 5.97 0.09
CA GLY A 55 26.22 6.93 0.58
C GLY A 55 25.69 8.37 0.64
N THR A 56 24.82 8.78 -0.30
CA THR A 56 24.15 10.09 -0.30
C THR A 56 22.97 10.14 0.67
N LYS A 57 22.60 8.99 1.29
CA LYS A 57 21.40 8.84 2.13
C LYS A 57 20.11 9.21 1.41
N PHE A 58 20.11 9.22 0.09
CA PHE A 58 18.98 9.61 -0.76
C PHE A 58 18.44 11.02 -0.49
N LEU A 59 19.32 11.92 -0.05
CA LEU A 59 18.96 13.31 0.25
C LEU A 59 19.23 14.20 -0.96
N ASP A 60 18.21 14.95 -1.38
CA ASP A 60 18.32 16.03 -2.34
C ASP A 60 18.96 17.27 -1.70
N PRO A 61 19.80 18.05 -2.40
CA PRO A 61 20.41 19.24 -1.81
C PRO A 61 19.43 20.42 -1.61
N TRP A 62 18.27 20.42 -2.30
CA TRP A 62 17.40 21.60 -2.38
C TRP A 62 16.00 21.39 -1.83
N PHE A 63 15.42 20.17 -1.98
CA PHE A 63 14.02 19.91 -1.76
C PHE A 63 13.78 18.81 -0.71
N TYR A 64 12.79 19.00 0.16
CA TYR A 64 12.40 17.99 1.16
C TYR A 64 11.43 16.95 0.62
N ASP A 65 10.59 17.27 -0.36
CA ASP A 65 9.69 16.30 -1.00
C ASP A 65 10.48 15.25 -1.79
N ASP A 66 11.57 15.66 -2.46
CA ASP A 66 12.47 14.72 -3.16
C ASP A 66 13.03 13.68 -2.18
N ASP A 67 13.45 14.11 -0.97
CA ASP A 67 13.84 13.19 0.11
C ASP A 67 12.67 12.24 0.47
N GLY A 68 11.47 12.78 0.60
CA GLY A 68 10.27 12.04 1.02
C GLY A 68 9.87 10.92 0.08
N TRP A 69 9.99 11.11 -1.24
CA TRP A 69 9.69 10.07 -2.22
C TRP A 69 10.58 8.83 -2.04
N TRP A 70 11.86 9.04 -1.81
CA TRP A 70 12.80 7.94 -1.51
C TRP A 70 12.45 7.23 -0.21
N ALA A 71 12.05 7.97 0.84
CA ALA A 71 11.65 7.34 2.09
C ALA A 71 10.45 6.41 1.91
N LEU A 72 9.43 6.81 1.12
CA LEU A 72 8.28 5.95 0.84
C LEU A 72 8.67 4.70 0.04
N ALA A 73 9.52 4.84 -0.98
CA ALA A 73 10.02 3.72 -1.75
C ALA A 73 10.80 2.73 -0.87
N TRP A 74 11.64 3.21 0.07
CA TRP A 74 12.40 2.33 0.97
C TRP A 74 11.53 1.67 2.03
N ILE A 75 10.48 2.31 2.53
CA ILE A 75 9.49 1.65 3.40
C ILE A 75 8.84 0.48 2.67
N LYS A 76 8.42 0.66 1.40
CA LYS A 76 7.85 -0.43 0.61
C LYS A 76 8.87 -1.52 0.27
N ALA A 77 10.14 -1.16 0.03
CA ALA A 77 11.19 -2.15 -0.17
C ALA A 77 11.39 -3.03 1.08
N TYR A 78 11.31 -2.44 2.28
CA TYR A 78 11.29 -3.19 3.53
C TYR A 78 10.06 -4.11 3.61
N ASP A 79 8.87 -3.63 3.27
CA ASP A 79 7.64 -4.44 3.29
C ASP A 79 7.72 -5.65 2.33
N LEU A 80 8.37 -5.47 1.18
CA LEU A 80 8.55 -6.53 0.19
C LEU A 80 9.60 -7.57 0.61
N THR A 81 10.72 -7.13 1.20
CA THR A 81 11.91 -7.97 1.38
C THR A 81 12.19 -8.38 2.82
N GLY A 82 11.67 -7.64 3.81
CA GLY A 82 12.01 -7.78 5.22
C GLY A 82 13.41 -7.23 5.60
N GLU A 83 14.17 -6.67 4.65
CA GLU A 83 15.54 -6.20 4.90
C GLU A 83 15.53 -4.85 5.65
N THR A 84 16.00 -4.87 6.90
CA THR A 84 15.96 -3.71 7.83
C THR A 84 16.72 -2.50 7.31
N ARG A 85 17.76 -2.66 6.48
CA ARG A 85 18.53 -1.55 5.90
C ARG A 85 17.67 -0.55 5.14
N TYR A 86 16.58 -1.00 4.50
CA TYR A 86 15.65 -0.11 3.80
C TYR A 86 14.82 0.71 4.79
N LEU A 87 14.32 0.09 5.84
CA LEU A 87 13.59 0.80 6.89
C LEU A 87 14.48 1.81 7.63
N ASP A 88 15.74 1.46 7.89
CA ASP A 88 16.70 2.35 8.57
C ASP A 88 17.08 3.55 7.68
N MET A 89 17.13 3.36 6.36
CA MET A 89 17.29 4.46 5.43
C MET A 89 16.10 5.41 5.46
N ALA A 90 14.89 4.88 5.46
CA ALA A 90 13.67 5.72 5.57
C ALA A 90 13.62 6.51 6.88
N LYS A 91 14.04 5.92 8.00
CA LYS A 91 14.20 6.62 9.30
C LYS A 91 15.24 7.75 9.21
N THR A 92 16.35 7.50 8.53
CA THR A 92 17.40 8.50 8.30
C THR A 92 16.87 9.68 7.51
N ILE A 93 16.14 9.43 6.42
CA ILE A 93 15.50 10.46 5.60
C ILE A 93 14.46 11.24 6.42
N PHE A 94 13.59 10.55 7.16
CA PHE A 94 12.60 11.20 8.03
C PHE A 94 13.25 12.16 9.03
N ASN A 95 14.33 11.73 9.70
CA ASN A 95 15.08 12.57 10.63
C ASN A 95 15.72 13.80 9.97
N HIS A 96 16.04 13.69 8.69
CA HIS A 96 16.48 14.84 7.90
C HIS A 96 15.33 15.78 7.58
N MET A 97 14.21 15.27 7.05
CA MET A 97 13.02 16.06 6.74
C MET A 97 12.48 16.81 7.97
N LYS A 98 12.52 16.19 9.14
CA LYS A 98 12.08 16.80 10.41
C LYS A 98 12.75 18.15 10.69
N LYS A 99 13.98 18.40 10.22
CA LYS A 99 14.68 19.66 10.35
C LYS A 99 14.02 20.83 9.58
N GLY A 100 13.20 20.49 8.60
CA GLY A 100 12.40 21.45 7.84
C GLY A 100 11.13 21.92 8.54
N TRP A 101 10.79 21.37 9.68
CA TRP A 101 9.63 21.82 10.49
C TRP A 101 10.01 23.01 11.36
N ASP A 102 9.18 24.06 11.31
CA ASP A 102 9.30 25.20 12.23
C ASP A 102 7.91 25.79 12.59
N SER A 103 7.91 26.89 13.36
CA SER A 103 6.67 27.54 13.81
C SER A 103 6.03 28.47 12.78
N THR A 104 6.68 28.74 11.65
CA THR A 104 6.09 29.57 10.59
C THR A 104 4.78 28.94 10.11
N CYS A 105 3.75 29.74 9.93
CA CYS A 105 2.39 29.28 9.62
C CYS A 105 1.82 28.30 10.67
N GLY A 106 2.29 28.38 11.93
CA GLY A 106 1.85 27.47 13.00
C GLY A 106 2.39 26.06 12.92
N GLY A 107 3.34 25.77 12.01
CA GLY A 107 3.92 24.45 11.80
C GLY A 107 4.18 24.13 10.33
N GLY A 108 4.39 22.84 10.05
CA GLY A 108 4.63 22.34 8.69
C GLY A 108 6.08 22.39 8.24
N ILE A 109 6.38 21.53 7.26
CA ILE A 109 7.70 21.43 6.61
C ILE A 109 7.75 22.35 5.41
N TRP A 110 8.89 23.01 5.21
CA TRP A 110 9.18 23.77 4.03
C TRP A 110 9.38 22.86 2.81
N TRP A 111 8.99 23.30 1.62
CA TRP A 111 9.34 22.65 0.36
C TRP A 111 10.83 22.68 0.11
N LYS A 112 11.39 23.91 0.10
CA LYS A 112 12.84 24.13 -0.14
C LYS A 112 13.59 24.20 1.18
N LYS A 113 14.80 23.65 1.21
CA LYS A 113 15.70 23.74 2.37
C LYS A 113 16.11 25.20 2.68
N ARG A 114 15.89 26.13 1.73
CA ARG A 114 16.01 27.59 1.93
C ARG A 114 14.79 28.24 2.63
N ARG A 115 13.78 27.44 2.99
CA ARG A 115 12.59 27.89 3.74
C ARG A 115 11.77 28.97 3.02
N THR A 116 11.43 28.76 1.76
CA THR A 116 10.73 29.75 0.92
C THR A 116 9.28 29.44 0.63
N TYR A 117 8.80 28.20 0.86
CA TYR A 117 7.43 27.82 0.54
C TYR A 117 6.99 26.59 1.33
N LYS A 118 5.80 26.63 1.90
CA LYS A 118 5.15 25.46 2.56
C LYS A 118 4.05 24.95 1.63
N ASN A 119 4.35 23.85 0.92
CA ASN A 119 3.44 23.23 -0.03
C ASN A 119 2.74 21.99 0.55
N ALA A 120 1.72 21.52 -0.14
CA ALA A 120 0.95 20.37 0.27
C ALA A 120 1.80 19.11 0.24
N ILE A 121 2.44 18.81 -0.90
CA ILE A 121 3.11 17.53 -1.12
C ILE A 121 4.19 17.22 -0.10
N THR A 122 5.06 18.18 0.25
CA THR A 122 6.12 17.95 1.26
C THR A 122 5.53 17.57 2.61
N ASN A 123 4.43 18.22 2.99
CA ASN A 123 3.76 18.00 4.26
C ASN A 123 2.97 16.69 4.30
N GLU A 124 2.34 16.31 3.19
CA GLU A 124 1.68 15.03 3.01
C GLU A 124 2.67 13.87 3.08
N LEU A 125 3.81 13.99 2.38
CA LEU A 125 4.89 13.00 2.43
C LEU A 125 5.41 12.83 3.85
N PHE A 126 5.71 13.93 4.55
CA PHE A 126 6.23 13.87 5.91
C PHE A 126 5.25 13.18 6.87
N MET A 127 3.97 13.53 6.81
CA MET A 127 2.91 12.88 7.59
C MET A 127 2.80 11.39 7.28
N THR A 128 2.79 11.04 6.00
CA THR A 128 2.65 9.65 5.54
C THR A 128 3.84 8.81 5.95
N ILE A 129 5.07 9.32 5.80
CA ILE A 129 6.29 8.65 6.24
C ILE A 129 6.27 8.42 7.74
N ALA A 130 5.91 9.42 8.54
CA ALA A 130 5.79 9.30 9.99
C ALA A 130 4.78 8.20 10.37
N ALA A 131 3.60 8.18 9.77
CA ALA A 131 2.59 7.17 10.03
C ALA A 131 3.09 5.75 9.66
N ARG A 132 3.71 5.60 8.49
CA ARG A 132 4.26 4.31 8.03
C ARG A 132 5.42 3.81 8.89
N LEU A 133 6.29 4.70 9.35
CA LEU A 133 7.38 4.34 10.26
C LEU A 133 6.85 3.89 11.63
N HIS A 134 5.83 4.57 12.17
CA HIS A 134 5.18 4.12 13.41
C HIS A 134 4.67 2.68 13.29
N LEU A 135 3.96 2.36 12.23
CA LEU A 135 3.40 1.02 11.99
C LEU A 135 4.47 -0.08 11.88
N ARG A 136 5.75 0.27 11.64
CA ARG A 136 6.88 -0.65 11.46
C ARG A 136 7.95 -0.54 12.54
N THR A 137 7.71 0.27 13.58
CA THR A 137 8.68 0.47 14.68
C THR A 137 8.03 0.06 16.00
N PRO A 138 8.22 -1.19 16.45
CA PRO A 138 7.70 -1.64 17.74
C PRO A 138 8.15 -0.73 18.88
N GLY A 139 7.22 -0.38 19.77
CA GLY A 139 7.53 0.47 20.93
C GLY A 139 7.61 1.97 20.65
N ASP A 140 7.36 2.44 19.42
CA ASP A 140 7.30 3.88 19.10
C ASP A 140 6.11 4.56 19.79
N LYS A 141 6.40 5.39 20.80
CA LYS A 141 5.38 6.10 21.60
C LYS A 141 5.99 7.31 22.32
N GLY A 142 5.10 8.18 22.80
CA GLY A 142 5.48 9.40 23.55
C GLY A 142 5.79 10.59 22.64
N PRO A 143 6.13 11.74 23.25
CA PRO A 143 6.48 12.96 22.54
C PRO A 143 7.68 12.76 21.60
N GLY A 144 7.57 13.24 20.36
CA GLY A 144 8.62 13.12 19.34
C GLY A 144 8.71 11.77 18.64
N SER A 145 7.83 10.81 19.00
CA SER A 145 7.68 9.54 18.25
C SER A 145 7.14 9.77 16.83
N TYR A 146 7.24 8.77 15.98
CA TYR A 146 6.64 8.81 14.63
C TYR A 146 5.12 9.03 14.71
N ARG A 147 4.45 8.37 15.67
CA ARG A 147 3.02 8.58 15.92
C ARG A 147 2.72 10.06 16.27
N ASP A 148 3.47 10.64 17.17
CA ASP A 148 3.30 12.06 17.58
C ASP A 148 3.49 12.98 16.36
N TRP A 149 4.51 12.74 15.55
CA TRP A 149 4.74 13.51 14.34
C TRP A 149 3.63 13.34 13.29
N ALA A 150 3.14 12.13 13.07
CA ALA A 150 2.04 11.90 12.14
C ALA A 150 0.77 12.65 12.57
N GLN A 151 0.38 12.55 13.85
CA GLN A 151 -0.80 13.23 14.38
C GLN A 151 -0.64 14.76 14.39
N ARG A 152 0.55 15.27 14.75
CA ARG A 152 0.87 16.70 14.72
C ARG A 152 0.81 17.26 13.30
N SER A 153 1.37 16.55 12.34
CA SER A 153 1.36 16.93 10.94
C SER A 153 -0.06 16.97 10.37
N TRP A 154 -0.87 15.96 10.68
CA TRP A 154 -2.28 15.96 10.28
C TRP A 154 -3.07 17.11 10.89
N LYS A 155 -2.92 17.33 12.19
CA LYS A 155 -3.60 18.45 12.89
C LYS A 155 -3.26 19.79 12.23
N TRP A 156 -1.99 20.01 11.92
CA TRP A 156 -1.56 21.23 11.24
C TRP A 156 -2.12 21.29 9.82
N PHE A 157 -1.98 20.23 9.02
CA PHE A 157 -2.42 20.17 7.61
C PHE A 157 -3.93 20.43 7.49
N LYS A 158 -4.73 19.77 8.32
CA LYS A 158 -6.19 19.95 8.35
C LYS A 158 -6.60 21.39 8.61
N ASN A 159 -5.85 22.10 9.47
CA ASN A 159 -6.14 23.48 9.87
C ASN A 159 -5.46 24.52 8.96
N SER A 160 -4.60 24.14 8.04
CA SER A 160 -3.87 25.05 7.16
C SER A 160 -4.77 25.71 6.10
N GLY A 161 -5.93 25.11 5.83
CA GLY A 161 -6.85 25.53 4.76
C GLY A 161 -6.46 25.02 3.37
N MET A 162 -5.37 24.23 3.21
CA MET A 162 -4.99 23.68 1.90
C MET A 162 -6.05 22.73 1.34
N ILE A 163 -6.80 22.02 2.19
CA ILE A 163 -8.04 21.33 1.76
C ILE A 163 -9.12 22.40 1.62
N ASN A 164 -9.53 22.67 0.40
CA ASN A 164 -10.50 23.72 0.09
C ASN A 164 -11.96 23.27 0.28
N SER A 165 -12.91 24.18 0.09
CA SER A 165 -14.34 23.90 0.28
C SER A 165 -14.92 22.87 -0.69
N SER A 166 -14.21 22.54 -1.78
CA SER A 166 -14.56 21.46 -2.69
C SER A 166 -13.92 20.13 -2.33
N ASN A 167 -13.30 20.00 -1.16
CA ASN A 167 -12.53 18.83 -0.70
C ASN A 167 -11.34 18.49 -1.60
N LEU A 168 -10.79 19.45 -2.35
CA LEU A 168 -9.56 19.28 -3.10
C LEU A 168 -8.39 19.95 -2.36
N VAL A 169 -7.20 19.39 -2.48
CA VAL A 169 -5.98 19.94 -1.91
C VAL A 169 -5.33 20.88 -2.91
N ASN A 170 -5.20 22.16 -2.56
CA ASN A 170 -4.43 23.13 -3.33
C ASN A 170 -2.92 22.97 -3.06
N ASP A 171 -2.11 23.55 -3.95
CA ASP A 171 -0.66 23.33 -3.99
C ASP A 171 0.07 23.73 -2.70
N GLY A 172 -0.39 24.79 -1.99
CA GLY A 172 0.25 25.19 -0.74
C GLY A 172 -0.29 26.49 -0.13
N LEU A 173 0.57 27.09 0.69
CA LEU A 173 0.26 28.35 1.39
C LEU A 173 0.96 29.55 0.71
N ASN A 174 0.34 30.71 0.80
CA ASN A 174 0.98 31.99 0.43
C ASN A 174 1.78 32.58 1.61
N ASP A 175 2.41 33.73 1.39
CA ASP A 175 3.23 34.41 2.41
C ASP A 175 2.44 34.86 3.66
N SER A 176 1.10 34.96 3.53
CA SER A 176 0.20 35.23 4.66
C SER A 176 -0.30 33.96 5.35
N CYS A 177 0.35 32.81 5.11
CA CYS A 177 -0.02 31.52 5.66
C CYS A 177 -1.46 31.05 5.35
N LYS A 178 -2.00 31.50 4.23
CA LYS A 178 -3.34 31.10 3.76
C LYS A 178 -3.21 30.23 2.52
N ASN A 179 -4.22 29.41 2.27
CA ASN A 179 -4.33 28.66 1.03
C ASN A 179 -4.07 29.56 -0.18
N ASN A 180 -3.09 29.21 -1.01
CA ASN A 180 -2.70 29.98 -2.18
C ASN A 180 -3.67 29.87 -3.36
N ARG A 181 -4.65 28.93 -3.28
CA ARG A 181 -5.64 28.61 -4.32
C ARG A 181 -5.01 28.20 -5.66
N GLN A 182 -3.75 27.76 -5.64
CA GLN A 182 -3.07 27.25 -6.82
C GLN A 182 -3.55 25.86 -7.19
N THR A 183 -2.99 25.30 -8.24
CA THR A 183 -3.42 24.06 -8.90
C THR A 183 -3.65 22.91 -7.92
N THR A 184 -4.75 22.19 -8.13
CA THR A 184 -5.09 20.97 -7.38
C THR A 184 -4.53 19.76 -8.13
N TRP A 185 -3.21 19.59 -8.08
CA TRP A 185 -2.50 18.49 -8.72
C TRP A 185 -2.99 17.13 -8.24
N THR A 186 -3.04 16.12 -9.13
CA THR A 186 -3.55 14.80 -8.77
C THR A 186 -2.73 14.12 -7.67
N TYR A 187 -1.42 14.32 -7.62
CA TYR A 187 -0.56 13.71 -6.58
C TYR A 187 -0.84 14.24 -5.17
N ASN A 188 -1.22 15.52 -5.02
CA ASN A 188 -1.66 16.07 -3.73
C ASN A 188 -2.97 15.41 -3.27
N GLN A 189 -3.89 15.13 -4.20
CA GLN A 189 -5.10 14.36 -3.86
C GLN A 189 -4.76 12.91 -3.51
N GLY A 190 -3.64 12.37 -4.01
CA GLY A 190 -3.22 11.00 -3.82
C GLY A 190 -2.50 10.75 -2.49
N VAL A 191 -1.39 11.43 -2.23
CA VAL A 191 -0.54 11.14 -1.06
C VAL A 191 -1.30 11.30 0.25
N ILE A 192 -2.17 12.30 0.34
CA ILE A 192 -3.03 12.52 1.52
C ILE A 192 -3.91 11.31 1.83
N LEU A 193 -4.44 10.60 0.80
CA LEU A 193 -5.25 9.39 1.02
C LEU A 193 -4.46 8.33 1.76
N GLY A 194 -3.23 8.06 1.30
CA GLY A 194 -2.34 7.09 1.95
C GLY A 194 -2.04 7.45 3.39
N GLY A 195 -1.72 8.71 3.65
CA GLY A 195 -1.44 9.21 5.01
C GLY A 195 -2.64 9.09 5.95
N LEU A 196 -3.84 9.41 5.47
CA LEU A 196 -5.08 9.29 6.26
C LEU A 196 -5.45 7.84 6.57
N VAL A 197 -5.25 6.92 5.62
CA VAL A 197 -5.42 5.48 5.86
C VAL A 197 -4.46 4.98 6.93
N ASP A 198 -3.19 5.38 6.88
CA ASP A 198 -2.20 4.97 7.86
C ASP A 198 -2.48 5.58 9.25
N LEU A 199 -2.91 6.84 9.32
CA LEU A 199 -3.39 7.46 10.57
C LEU A 199 -4.61 6.74 11.15
N TYR A 200 -5.57 6.34 10.32
CA TYR A 200 -6.69 5.51 10.75
C TYR A 200 -6.22 4.20 11.39
N LYS A 201 -5.26 3.50 10.77
CA LYS A 201 -4.69 2.26 11.32
C LYS A 201 -4.01 2.46 12.69
N ILE A 202 -3.47 3.66 12.93
CA ILE A 202 -2.80 4.04 14.19
C ILE A 202 -3.80 4.40 15.28
N THR A 203 -4.88 5.12 14.92
CA THR A 203 -5.78 5.77 15.89
C THR A 203 -7.14 5.11 16.03
N ASN A 204 -7.58 4.33 15.03
CA ASN A 204 -8.94 3.81 14.84
C ASN A 204 -10.02 4.93 14.75
N ASP A 205 -9.64 6.15 14.36
CA ASP A 205 -10.58 7.26 14.17
C ASP A 205 -11.22 7.18 12.76
N PRO A 206 -12.52 6.84 12.65
CA PRO A 206 -13.19 6.69 11.36
C PRO A 206 -13.33 8.01 10.58
N SER A 207 -13.22 9.16 11.24
CA SER A 207 -13.28 10.47 10.58
C SER A 207 -12.15 10.66 9.57
N LEU A 208 -11.01 9.99 9.76
CA LEU A 208 -9.87 10.01 8.85
C LEU A 208 -10.19 9.30 7.53
N LEU A 209 -10.88 8.16 7.56
CA LEU A 209 -11.35 7.49 6.35
C LEU A 209 -12.46 8.30 5.64
N THR A 210 -13.36 8.91 6.41
CA THR A 210 -14.37 9.83 5.85
C THR A 210 -13.70 10.98 5.09
N GLN A 211 -12.68 11.63 5.68
CA GLN A 211 -11.96 12.71 5.03
C GLN A 211 -11.21 12.22 3.76
N ALA A 212 -10.57 11.05 3.83
CA ALA A 212 -9.92 10.46 2.67
C ALA A 212 -10.92 10.18 1.52
N GLN A 213 -12.11 9.66 1.85
CA GLN A 213 -13.15 9.41 0.85
C GLN A 213 -13.69 10.71 0.25
N LEU A 214 -13.89 11.79 1.04
CA LEU A 214 -14.31 13.08 0.52
C LEU A 214 -13.29 13.64 -0.49
N ILE A 215 -11.99 13.55 -0.20
CA ILE A 215 -10.94 14.00 -1.12
C ILE A 215 -10.91 13.11 -2.38
N ALA A 216 -10.97 11.79 -2.24
CA ALA A 216 -10.96 10.87 -3.36
C ALA A 216 -12.18 11.08 -4.29
N ASP A 217 -13.38 11.22 -3.73
CA ASP A 217 -14.61 11.46 -4.48
C ASP A 217 -14.56 12.82 -5.21
N ALA A 218 -14.05 13.86 -4.55
CA ALA A 218 -13.85 15.17 -5.16
C ALA A 218 -12.84 15.11 -6.32
N ALA A 219 -11.71 14.41 -6.14
CA ALA A 219 -10.70 14.23 -7.18
C ALA A 219 -11.26 13.48 -8.39
N ILE A 220 -11.97 12.37 -8.18
CA ILE A 220 -12.62 11.60 -9.24
C ILE A 220 -13.65 12.47 -9.97
N SER A 221 -14.47 13.22 -9.24
CA SER A 221 -15.50 14.08 -9.84
C SER A 221 -14.93 15.26 -10.65
N LYS A 222 -13.82 15.87 -10.20
CA LYS A 222 -13.31 17.13 -10.76
C LYS A 222 -12.12 16.97 -11.68
N LEU A 223 -11.30 15.92 -11.46
CA LEU A 223 -10.06 15.70 -12.21
C LEU A 223 -10.15 14.50 -13.17
N ALA A 224 -11.30 13.85 -13.28
CA ALA A 224 -11.51 12.74 -14.20
C ALA A 224 -12.73 12.98 -15.12
N PRO A 225 -12.65 13.95 -16.04
CA PRO A 225 -13.71 14.13 -17.02
C PRO A 225 -13.93 12.84 -17.82
N ASN A 226 -15.18 12.42 -17.97
CA ASN A 226 -15.54 11.15 -18.62
C ASN A 226 -14.93 9.90 -17.96
N GLY A 227 -14.68 9.94 -16.64
CA GLY A 227 -14.19 8.79 -15.86
C GLY A 227 -12.68 8.53 -15.96
N ILE A 228 -11.93 9.23 -16.81
CA ILE A 228 -10.49 9.03 -16.97
C ILE A 228 -9.71 10.18 -16.33
N LEU A 229 -8.81 9.84 -15.43
CA LEU A 229 -8.01 10.81 -14.67
C LEU A 229 -7.14 11.66 -15.60
N ARG A 230 -7.22 12.96 -15.40
CA ARG A 230 -6.50 13.96 -16.18
C ARG A 230 -5.73 14.90 -15.26
N GLU A 231 -4.48 15.18 -15.61
CA GLU A 231 -3.71 16.20 -14.90
C GLU A 231 -4.17 17.59 -15.33
N PRO A 232 -4.29 18.57 -14.41
CA PRO A 232 -4.70 19.94 -14.77
C PRO A 232 -3.86 20.61 -15.86
N CYS A 233 -2.62 20.20 -16.08
CA CYS A 233 -1.76 20.70 -17.16
C CYS A 233 -2.05 20.10 -18.53
N GLU A 234 -2.82 19.01 -18.61
CA GLU A 234 -3.21 18.45 -19.91
C GLU A 234 -4.21 19.39 -20.63
N PRO A 235 -4.09 19.61 -21.94
CA PRO A 235 -3.38 18.76 -22.92
C PRO A 235 -1.91 19.11 -23.19
N SER A 236 -1.26 20.02 -22.42
CA SER A 236 0.17 20.20 -22.55
C SER A 236 0.96 18.92 -22.17
N ASP A 237 2.27 18.91 -22.36
CA ASP A 237 3.12 17.77 -22.02
C ASP A 237 3.36 17.58 -20.51
N CYS A 238 2.86 18.51 -19.70
CA CYS A 238 3.01 18.52 -18.22
C CYS A 238 4.45 18.46 -17.72
N GLU A 239 5.42 18.81 -18.57
CA GLU A 239 6.81 18.83 -18.15
C GLU A 239 7.11 20.02 -17.22
N PRO A 240 8.00 19.84 -16.26
CA PRO A 240 8.88 18.65 -16.12
C PRO A 240 8.41 17.60 -15.10
N ASP A 241 7.29 17.76 -14.41
CA ASP A 241 6.94 16.96 -13.24
C ASP A 241 5.58 16.28 -13.32
N GLY A 242 4.59 16.92 -13.95
CA GLY A 242 3.21 16.46 -13.98
C GLY A 242 2.98 15.10 -14.65
N GLN A 243 3.94 14.61 -15.44
CA GLN A 243 3.84 13.29 -16.07
C GLN A 243 3.74 12.15 -15.06
N GLN A 244 4.27 12.34 -13.84
CA GLN A 244 4.30 11.33 -12.79
C GLN A 244 3.02 11.32 -11.93
N PHE A 245 2.30 12.44 -11.84
CA PHE A 245 1.37 12.71 -10.75
C PHE A 245 0.16 11.77 -10.69
N LYS A 246 -0.45 11.46 -11.84
CA LYS A 246 -1.65 10.60 -11.89
C LYS A 246 -1.42 9.20 -11.31
N GLY A 247 -0.25 8.62 -11.56
CA GLY A 247 0.11 7.31 -11.01
C GLY A 247 0.14 7.32 -9.49
N ILE A 248 0.68 8.41 -8.90
CA ILE A 248 0.74 8.58 -7.45
C ILE A 248 -0.68 8.62 -6.85
N PHE A 249 -1.63 9.31 -7.50
CA PHE A 249 -3.04 9.25 -7.08
C PHE A 249 -3.57 7.81 -7.14
N MET A 250 -3.37 7.10 -8.24
CA MET A 250 -3.96 5.77 -8.45
C MET A 250 -3.46 4.73 -7.46
N ARG A 251 -2.16 4.70 -7.12
CA ARG A 251 -1.64 3.76 -6.13
C ARG A 251 -2.16 4.05 -4.71
N ASN A 252 -2.38 5.32 -4.36
CA ASN A 252 -2.95 5.69 -3.07
C ASN A 252 -4.48 5.49 -3.03
N LEU A 253 -5.20 5.68 -4.14
CA LEU A 253 -6.60 5.29 -4.25
C LEU A 253 -6.78 3.78 -4.08
N TYR A 254 -5.90 2.97 -4.66
CA TYR A 254 -5.88 1.53 -4.43
C TYR A 254 -5.66 1.19 -2.95
N TYR A 255 -4.75 1.89 -2.26
CA TYR A 255 -4.53 1.69 -0.83
C TYR A 255 -5.76 2.07 0.01
N LEU A 256 -6.46 3.15 -0.34
CA LEU A 256 -7.75 3.52 0.27
C LEU A 256 -8.82 2.44 -0.01
N TYR A 257 -8.90 1.94 -1.26
CA TYR A 257 -9.81 0.85 -1.63
C TYR A 257 -9.59 -0.41 -0.78
N GLN A 258 -8.34 -0.81 -0.56
CA GLN A 258 -8.02 -1.99 0.27
C GLN A 258 -8.57 -1.89 1.69
N THR A 259 -8.79 -0.69 2.20
CA THR A 259 -9.32 -0.44 3.56
C THR A 259 -10.83 -0.26 3.57
N THR A 260 -11.38 0.42 2.57
CA THR A 260 -12.81 0.79 2.53
C THR A 260 -13.69 -0.18 1.74
N ASN A 261 -13.10 -0.93 0.81
CA ASN A 261 -13.76 -1.80 -0.17
C ASN A 261 -14.90 -1.09 -0.97
N LYS A 262 -14.78 0.24 -1.18
CA LYS A 262 -15.80 1.01 -1.92
C LYS A 262 -15.80 0.64 -3.41
N PRO A 263 -16.88 0.04 -3.97
CA PRO A 263 -16.89 -0.49 -5.34
C PRO A 263 -16.53 0.56 -6.40
N ALA A 264 -16.99 1.82 -6.23
CA ALA A 264 -16.71 2.90 -7.17
C ALA A 264 -15.18 3.16 -7.36
N TYR A 265 -14.35 2.92 -6.34
CA TYR A 265 -12.90 3.06 -6.49
C TYR A 265 -12.30 1.92 -7.31
N LYS A 266 -12.80 0.69 -7.14
CA LYS A 266 -12.42 -0.45 -7.97
C LYS A 266 -12.76 -0.20 -9.43
N ASP A 267 -13.98 0.23 -9.70
CA ASP A 267 -14.47 0.47 -11.06
C ASP A 267 -13.66 1.58 -11.73
N PHE A 268 -13.41 2.68 -11.03
CA PHE A 268 -12.55 3.77 -11.51
C PHE A 268 -11.12 3.31 -11.83
N ILE A 269 -10.51 2.51 -10.96
CA ILE A 269 -9.15 1.96 -11.18
C ILE A 269 -9.12 1.08 -12.43
N ILE A 270 -10.10 0.19 -12.61
CA ILE A 270 -10.18 -0.72 -13.76
C ILE A 270 -10.40 0.08 -15.05
N GLU A 271 -11.29 1.07 -15.04
CA GLU A 271 -11.60 1.89 -16.21
C GLU A 271 -10.37 2.67 -16.69
N ASN A 272 -9.64 3.30 -15.78
CA ASN A 272 -8.41 4.01 -16.13
C ASN A 272 -7.32 3.09 -16.69
N ALA A 273 -7.11 1.91 -16.09
CA ALA A 273 -6.15 0.93 -16.60
C ALA A 273 -6.55 0.44 -18.00
N ASN A 274 -7.83 0.18 -18.24
CA ASN A 274 -8.34 -0.22 -19.56
C ASN A 274 -8.12 0.86 -20.60
N SER A 275 -8.40 2.12 -20.27
CA SER A 275 -8.16 3.28 -21.16
C SER A 275 -6.68 3.40 -21.53
N ILE A 276 -5.77 3.29 -20.55
CA ILE A 276 -4.32 3.27 -20.77
C ILE A 276 -3.93 2.16 -21.74
N LEU A 277 -4.41 0.94 -21.53
CA LEU A 277 -4.05 -0.24 -22.31
C LEU A 277 -4.59 -0.19 -23.74
N SER A 278 -5.78 0.36 -23.94
CA SER A 278 -6.45 0.40 -25.25
C SER A 278 -6.06 1.62 -26.08
N SER A 279 -5.85 2.79 -25.45
CA SER A 279 -5.79 4.07 -26.15
C SER A 279 -4.44 4.77 -26.08
N ASN A 280 -3.65 4.49 -25.01
CA ASN A 280 -2.40 5.20 -24.72
C ASN A 280 -1.16 4.29 -24.79
N ARG A 281 -1.14 3.31 -25.68
CA ARG A 281 -0.07 2.32 -25.77
C ARG A 281 0.50 2.24 -27.19
N ASN A 282 1.83 2.25 -27.31
CA ASN A 282 2.50 1.95 -28.57
C ASN A 282 2.80 0.44 -28.72
N SER A 283 3.35 0.04 -29.89
CA SER A 283 3.70 -1.36 -30.20
C SER A 283 4.78 -1.95 -29.29
N LYS A 284 5.54 -1.12 -28.56
CA LYS A 284 6.57 -1.54 -27.59
C LYS A 284 6.03 -1.63 -26.17
N ASN A 285 4.72 -1.55 -25.96
CA ASN A 285 4.07 -1.51 -24.64
C ASN A 285 4.52 -0.32 -23.76
N GLN A 286 4.85 0.80 -24.39
CA GLN A 286 5.14 2.04 -23.70
C GLN A 286 3.87 2.91 -23.65
N PHE A 287 3.72 3.67 -22.56
CA PHE A 287 2.57 4.50 -22.27
C PHE A 287 2.98 5.97 -22.24
N GLY A 288 2.10 6.83 -22.76
CA GLY A 288 2.26 8.27 -22.77
C GLY A 288 1.56 8.97 -21.59
N LEU A 289 1.49 10.30 -21.65
CA LEU A 289 0.85 11.13 -20.63
C LEU A 289 -0.67 11.00 -20.65
N LYS A 290 -1.31 11.15 -21.83
CA LYS A 290 -2.76 11.22 -21.97
C LYS A 290 -3.38 9.83 -21.90
N TRP A 291 -3.99 9.50 -20.77
CA TRP A 291 -4.55 8.15 -20.58
C TRP A 291 -5.74 7.83 -21.48
N THR A 292 -6.41 8.85 -22.03
CA THR A 292 -7.42 8.70 -23.10
C THR A 292 -6.81 8.50 -24.48
N GLY A 293 -5.49 8.62 -24.60
CA GLY A 293 -4.78 8.59 -25.88
C GLY A 293 -4.92 9.89 -26.69
N PRO A 294 -4.34 9.91 -27.92
CA PRO A 294 -3.41 8.89 -28.41
C PRO A 294 -2.07 8.90 -27.65
N PHE A 295 -1.26 7.84 -27.84
CA PHE A 295 0.12 7.80 -27.34
C PHE A 295 0.91 9.00 -27.87
N ASP A 296 1.61 9.70 -26.97
CA ASP A 296 2.41 10.90 -27.28
C ASP A 296 3.92 10.61 -27.25
N LYS A 297 4.47 10.31 -26.08
CA LYS A 297 5.89 10.17 -25.84
C LYS A 297 6.16 9.11 -24.78
N ALA A 298 7.29 8.43 -24.86
CA ALA A 298 7.76 7.47 -23.86
C ALA A 298 8.92 8.04 -23.06
N ASP A 299 8.82 7.98 -21.75
CA ASP A 299 9.87 8.18 -20.75
C ASP A 299 9.56 7.41 -19.48
N ALA A 300 10.48 7.39 -18.52
CA ALA A 300 10.32 6.63 -17.29
C ALA A 300 9.17 7.16 -16.40
N ALA A 301 8.95 8.48 -16.38
CA ALA A 301 7.92 9.09 -15.55
C ALA A 301 6.51 8.76 -16.08
N ARG A 302 6.24 8.95 -17.39
CA ARG A 302 4.97 8.56 -18.03
C ARG A 302 4.72 7.07 -17.89
N GLN A 303 5.76 6.26 -18.11
CA GLN A 303 5.65 4.80 -18.03
C GLN A 303 5.34 4.33 -16.60
N SER A 304 6.03 4.83 -15.58
CA SER A 304 5.77 4.45 -14.18
C SER A 304 4.40 4.94 -13.70
N SER A 305 4.01 6.16 -14.07
CA SER A 305 2.68 6.72 -13.76
C SER A 305 1.54 5.83 -14.29
N ALA A 306 1.62 5.41 -15.56
CA ALA A 306 0.62 4.51 -16.15
C ALA A 306 0.65 3.11 -15.50
N LEU A 307 1.85 2.62 -15.16
CA LEU A 307 2.00 1.31 -14.50
C LEU A 307 1.47 1.31 -13.07
N ASP A 308 1.49 2.43 -12.35
CA ASP A 308 0.84 2.52 -11.03
C ASP A 308 -0.67 2.26 -11.14
N ALA A 309 -1.35 2.80 -12.14
CA ALA A 309 -2.76 2.51 -12.40
C ALA A 309 -2.99 1.04 -12.80
N ILE A 310 -2.11 0.47 -13.62
CA ILE A 310 -2.19 -0.94 -14.03
C ILE A 310 -1.91 -1.86 -12.84
N ASN A 311 -0.91 -1.57 -12.00
CA ASN A 311 -0.65 -2.31 -10.77
C ASN A 311 -1.85 -2.29 -9.82
N ALA A 312 -2.47 -1.11 -9.66
CA ALA A 312 -3.69 -0.96 -8.89
C ALA A 312 -4.83 -1.83 -9.46
N ALA A 313 -5.00 -1.86 -10.80
CA ALA A 313 -6.01 -2.68 -11.47
C ALA A 313 -5.75 -4.18 -11.29
N ILE A 314 -4.50 -4.64 -11.37
CA ILE A 314 -4.12 -6.01 -11.03
C ILE A 314 -4.51 -6.31 -9.57
N GLY A 315 -4.20 -5.41 -8.64
CA GLY A 315 -4.49 -5.58 -7.22
C GLY A 315 -5.98 -5.66 -6.90
N VAL A 316 -6.82 -4.79 -7.49
CA VAL A 316 -8.29 -4.83 -7.26
C VAL A 316 -8.98 -5.96 -8.00
N SER A 317 -8.34 -6.51 -9.05
CA SER A 317 -8.85 -7.65 -9.83
C SER A 317 -8.51 -9.00 -9.21
N ARG A 318 -7.59 -9.06 -8.25
CA ARG A 318 -7.35 -10.25 -7.46
C ARG A 318 -8.57 -10.49 -6.57
N GLU A 319 -9.35 -11.49 -6.92
CA GLU A 319 -10.48 -11.92 -6.10
C GLU A 319 -9.97 -12.36 -4.74
N LYS A 320 -10.40 -11.67 -3.70
CA LYS A 320 -10.32 -12.18 -2.32
C LYS A 320 -11.44 -13.19 -2.17
N ILE A 321 -11.13 -14.47 -2.28
CA ILE A 321 -12.11 -15.54 -2.07
C ILE A 321 -12.03 -15.93 -0.61
N THR A 322 -13.15 -15.74 0.13
CA THR A 322 -13.21 -16.11 1.54
C THR A 322 -13.98 -17.40 1.70
N TYR A 323 -13.38 -18.33 2.42
CA TYR A 323 -13.92 -19.63 2.76
C TYR A 323 -14.21 -19.66 4.26
N GLN A 324 -15.47 -19.85 4.64
CA GLN A 324 -15.89 -19.96 6.04
C GLN A 324 -15.47 -21.33 6.59
N ALA A 325 -14.89 -21.34 7.79
CA ALA A 325 -14.38 -22.59 8.38
C ALA A 325 -15.51 -23.57 8.67
N GLU A 326 -16.66 -23.08 9.12
CA GLU A 326 -17.84 -23.90 9.43
C GLU A 326 -18.50 -24.52 8.20
N LYS A 327 -18.17 -24.04 6.99
CA LYS A 327 -18.66 -24.60 5.71
C LYS A 327 -17.66 -25.54 5.05
N SER A 328 -16.52 -25.78 5.69
CA SER A 328 -15.50 -26.72 5.22
C SER A 328 -15.88 -28.17 5.57
N THR A 329 -15.16 -29.14 5.01
CA THR A 329 -15.26 -30.54 5.44
C THR A 329 -14.64 -30.66 6.84
N LEU A 330 -15.42 -30.99 7.84
CA LEU A 330 -15.01 -31.11 9.25
C LEU A 330 -14.71 -32.58 9.59
N ASP A 331 -13.60 -32.82 10.29
CA ASP A 331 -13.21 -34.12 10.81
C ASP A 331 -12.87 -34.01 12.30
N GLY A 332 -13.74 -34.57 13.18
CA GLY A 332 -13.58 -34.57 14.64
C GLY A 332 -13.58 -33.21 15.32
N VAL A 333 -13.77 -32.12 14.57
CA VAL A 333 -13.98 -30.75 15.08
C VAL A 333 -15.42 -30.33 14.94
N SER A 334 -15.84 -29.23 15.54
CA SER A 334 -17.24 -28.80 15.50
C SER A 334 -17.42 -27.30 15.37
N THR A 335 -18.53 -26.92 14.70
CA THR A 335 -18.98 -25.52 14.62
C THR A 335 -19.50 -25.04 15.95
N LYS A 336 -19.16 -23.83 16.36
CA LYS A 336 -19.58 -23.13 17.57
C LYS A 336 -20.01 -21.70 17.26
N THR A 337 -20.88 -21.14 18.12
CA THR A 337 -21.42 -19.77 17.99
C THR A 337 -21.36 -18.97 19.30
N ILE A 338 -20.78 -19.55 20.37
CA ILE A 338 -20.82 -19.02 21.75
C ILE A 338 -20.00 -17.71 21.85
N ASN A 339 -18.81 -17.65 21.19
CA ASN A 339 -17.94 -16.48 21.27
C ASN A 339 -18.32 -15.47 20.19
N LYS A 340 -18.35 -14.17 20.54
CA LYS A 340 -18.77 -13.11 19.63
C LYS A 340 -17.65 -12.66 18.68
N GLY A 341 -18.03 -12.02 17.57
CA GLY A 341 -17.11 -11.35 16.66
C GLY A 341 -16.54 -12.22 15.53
N TYR A 342 -17.04 -13.44 15.33
CA TYR A 342 -16.80 -14.24 14.13
C TYR A 342 -17.60 -13.69 12.94
N TYR A 343 -17.24 -14.11 11.73
CA TYR A 343 -17.98 -13.86 10.51
C TYR A 343 -18.75 -15.13 10.09
N GLY A 344 -19.77 -14.97 9.21
CA GLY A 344 -20.58 -16.11 8.75
C GLY A 344 -21.55 -16.62 9.80
N THR A 345 -21.75 -17.94 9.85
CA THR A 345 -22.75 -18.62 10.70
C THR A 345 -22.13 -19.26 11.95
N GLY A 346 -20.81 -19.23 12.10
CA GLY A 346 -20.10 -19.82 13.23
C GLY A 346 -18.58 -19.84 13.01
N TYR A 347 -17.88 -20.54 13.88
CA TYR A 347 -16.45 -20.81 13.78
C TYR A 347 -16.18 -22.25 14.18
N VAL A 348 -15.04 -22.83 13.77
CA VAL A 348 -14.65 -24.20 14.08
C VAL A 348 -13.76 -24.25 15.34
N ALA A 349 -14.10 -25.16 16.26
CA ALA A 349 -13.42 -25.38 17.53
C ALA A 349 -13.29 -26.88 17.87
N ASN A 350 -12.84 -27.19 19.08
CA ASN A 350 -12.69 -28.54 19.63
C ASN A 350 -11.52 -29.36 19.03
N TRP A 351 -10.38 -28.68 18.82
CA TRP A 351 -9.15 -29.26 18.32
C TRP A 351 -8.26 -29.73 19.49
N ASN A 352 -8.41 -30.95 19.95
CA ASN A 352 -7.68 -31.46 21.12
C ASN A 352 -7.12 -32.88 20.97
N ARG A 353 -7.30 -33.52 19.81
CA ARG A 353 -6.79 -34.87 19.50
C ARG A 353 -6.15 -34.90 18.14
N ASN A 354 -5.21 -35.81 17.95
CA ASN A 354 -4.58 -36.05 16.66
C ASN A 354 -5.63 -36.41 15.60
N ASN A 355 -5.36 -35.90 14.37
CA ASN A 355 -6.20 -36.06 13.18
C ASN A 355 -7.51 -35.26 13.18
N GLN A 356 -7.85 -34.55 14.26
CA GLN A 356 -8.96 -33.58 14.18
C GLN A 356 -8.58 -32.42 13.30
N GLY A 357 -9.47 -32.04 12.37
CA GLY A 357 -9.18 -30.99 11.42
C GLY A 357 -10.35 -30.56 10.56
N LEU A 358 -10.04 -29.70 9.61
CA LEU A 358 -10.95 -29.33 8.55
C LEU A 358 -10.20 -29.19 7.22
N THR A 359 -10.92 -29.37 6.12
CA THR A 359 -10.39 -29.19 4.77
C THR A 359 -11.21 -28.14 4.03
N PHE A 360 -10.54 -27.03 3.65
CA PHE A 360 -11.10 -26.07 2.71
C PHE A 360 -10.93 -26.60 1.28
N ASN A 361 -12.02 -26.58 0.51
CA ASN A 361 -11.98 -26.79 -0.94
C ASN A 361 -11.86 -25.43 -1.63
N VAL A 362 -10.65 -25.13 -2.08
CA VAL A 362 -10.27 -23.83 -2.64
C VAL A 362 -10.29 -23.89 -4.16
N ASN A 363 -11.09 -23.02 -4.77
CA ASN A 363 -11.11 -22.90 -6.24
C ASN A 363 -10.50 -21.56 -6.65
N VAL A 364 -9.48 -21.59 -7.50
CA VAL A 364 -8.85 -20.39 -8.06
C VAL A 364 -8.89 -20.42 -9.58
N LYS A 365 -9.11 -19.23 -10.17
CA LYS A 365 -9.25 -19.11 -11.63
C LYS A 365 -7.95 -19.36 -12.39
N TYR A 366 -6.81 -19.02 -11.79
CA TYR A 366 -5.50 -19.12 -12.41
C TYR A 366 -4.52 -19.87 -11.52
N SER A 367 -3.57 -20.59 -12.14
CA SER A 367 -2.43 -21.14 -11.40
C SER A 367 -1.48 -20.00 -11.01
N GLY A 368 -0.96 -20.03 -9.78
CA GLY A 368 -0.08 -18.97 -9.30
C GLY A 368 0.29 -19.11 -7.82
N LYS A 369 0.94 -18.08 -7.32
CA LYS A 369 1.24 -17.89 -5.90
C LYS A 369 0.13 -17.07 -5.27
N TYR A 370 -0.32 -17.50 -4.10
CA TYR A 370 -1.40 -16.91 -3.34
C TYR A 370 -0.99 -16.76 -1.88
N ASP A 371 -1.59 -15.77 -1.21
CA ASP A 371 -1.52 -15.65 0.24
C ASP A 371 -2.80 -16.24 0.85
N LEU A 372 -2.63 -17.14 1.82
CA LEU A 372 -3.72 -17.70 2.60
C LEU A 372 -3.77 -17.02 3.97
N VAL A 373 -4.82 -16.26 4.23
CA VAL A 373 -5.00 -15.53 5.48
C VAL A 373 -6.06 -16.22 6.33
N PHE A 374 -5.64 -16.79 7.45
CA PHE A 374 -6.49 -17.45 8.40
C PHE A 374 -6.92 -16.47 9.50
N ARG A 375 -8.22 -16.32 9.72
CA ARG A 375 -8.79 -15.55 10.83
C ARG A 375 -9.14 -16.48 11.97
N TYR A 376 -8.64 -16.18 13.17
CA TYR A 376 -8.66 -17.10 14.31
C TYR A 376 -8.75 -16.39 15.67
N ALA A 377 -9.08 -17.15 16.72
CA ALA A 377 -8.88 -16.76 18.11
C ALA A 377 -8.13 -17.86 18.87
N ALA A 378 -7.20 -17.45 19.76
CA ALA A 378 -6.36 -18.33 20.58
C ALA A 378 -6.18 -17.72 21.98
N ALA A 379 -7.20 -17.83 22.83
CA ALA A 379 -7.23 -17.14 24.14
C ALA A 379 -6.26 -17.72 25.18
N ARG A 380 -5.81 -18.97 25.02
CA ARG A 380 -4.92 -19.66 25.95
C ARG A 380 -3.44 -19.61 25.57
N GLY A 381 -3.03 -18.53 24.89
CA GLY A 381 -1.66 -18.38 24.37
C GLY A 381 -1.52 -18.89 22.94
N ASN A 382 -0.29 -18.97 22.46
CA ASN A 382 0.01 -19.40 21.10
C ASN A 382 -0.49 -20.81 20.84
N ALA A 383 -1.35 -20.95 19.82
CA ALA A 383 -1.76 -22.25 19.29
C ALA A 383 -0.91 -22.61 18.07
N SER A 384 -0.87 -23.88 17.68
CA SER A 384 -0.24 -24.28 16.43
C SER A 384 -0.96 -25.43 15.77
N ARG A 385 -0.87 -25.48 14.43
CA ARG A 385 -1.52 -26.52 13.60
C ARG A 385 -0.58 -27.02 12.51
N TYR A 386 -0.82 -28.24 12.12
CA TYR A 386 -0.31 -28.82 10.87
C TYR A 386 -1.19 -28.32 9.72
N ILE A 387 -0.58 -27.78 8.68
CA ILE A 387 -1.30 -27.35 7.47
C ILE A 387 -0.67 -28.04 6.27
N GLN A 388 -1.50 -28.63 5.41
CA GLN A 388 -1.08 -29.26 4.16
C GLN A 388 -1.85 -28.69 2.97
N ILE A 389 -1.11 -28.33 1.92
CA ILE A 389 -1.65 -27.74 0.70
C ILE A 389 -1.00 -28.46 -0.48
N GLY A 390 -1.73 -29.43 -1.07
CA GLY A 390 -1.17 -30.35 -2.04
C GLY A 390 0.03 -31.12 -1.45
N LYS A 391 1.22 -30.93 -2.05
CA LYS A 391 2.47 -31.54 -1.54
C LYS A 391 3.22 -30.68 -0.51
N ARG A 392 2.86 -29.41 -0.33
CA ARG A 392 3.52 -28.49 0.61
C ARG A 392 2.96 -28.66 2.01
N ILE A 393 3.85 -28.80 2.98
CA ILE A 393 3.50 -29.02 4.38
C ILE A 393 4.10 -27.92 5.24
N PHE A 394 3.28 -27.37 6.12
CA PHE A 394 3.66 -26.44 7.17
C PHE A 394 3.48 -27.17 8.52
N ASN A 395 4.57 -27.71 9.04
CA ASN A 395 4.58 -28.26 10.39
C ASN A 395 4.55 -27.10 11.39
N ASN A 396 3.75 -27.21 12.43
CA ASN A 396 3.74 -26.26 13.53
C ASN A 396 3.47 -24.79 13.11
N GLN A 397 2.51 -24.55 12.17
CA GLN A 397 2.10 -23.17 11.88
C GLN A 397 1.56 -22.52 13.16
N VAL A 398 2.23 -21.45 13.62
CA VAL A 398 1.88 -20.75 14.86
C VAL A 398 0.74 -19.74 14.58
N PHE A 399 -0.23 -19.75 15.50
CA PHE A 399 -1.32 -18.79 15.64
C PHE A 399 -1.12 -18.05 16.96
N PRO A 400 -0.56 -16.84 16.98
CA PRO A 400 -0.25 -16.09 18.20
C PRO A 400 -1.47 -15.90 19.10
N GLY A 401 -1.23 -15.88 20.42
CA GLY A 401 -2.31 -15.72 21.40
C GLY A 401 -3.09 -14.42 21.25
N THR A 402 -4.41 -14.49 21.38
CA THR A 402 -5.32 -13.34 21.26
C THR A 402 -5.83 -12.82 22.61
N SER A 403 -5.42 -13.45 23.72
CA SER A 403 -5.83 -13.15 25.11
C SER A 403 -7.34 -13.23 25.41
N SER A 404 -8.18 -13.46 24.42
CA SER A 404 -9.64 -13.65 24.56
C SER A 404 -10.22 -14.45 23.40
N TRP A 405 -11.26 -15.25 23.65
CA TRP A 405 -12.00 -15.98 22.61
C TRP A 405 -12.90 -15.07 21.76
N ASN A 406 -13.19 -13.87 22.21
CA ASN A 406 -13.97 -12.86 21.47
C ASN A 406 -13.05 -11.89 20.71
N ARG A 407 -11.73 -12.08 20.78
CA ARG A 407 -10.73 -11.28 20.08
C ARG A 407 -10.12 -12.10 18.95
N TRP A 408 -10.42 -11.68 17.73
CA TRP A 408 -9.98 -12.36 16.52
C TRP A 408 -8.75 -11.65 15.93
N ASN A 409 -7.83 -12.46 15.43
CA ASN A 409 -6.62 -12.00 14.76
C ASN A 409 -6.44 -12.75 13.44
N THR A 410 -5.46 -12.40 12.64
CA THR A 410 -5.14 -13.08 11.39
C THR A 410 -3.69 -13.56 11.37
N VAL A 411 -3.46 -14.68 10.71
CA VAL A 411 -2.13 -15.18 10.36
C VAL A 411 -2.10 -15.50 8.87
N MET A 412 -0.99 -15.19 8.21
CA MET A 412 -0.84 -15.36 6.77
C MET A 412 0.22 -16.40 6.45
N LEU A 413 -0.09 -17.28 5.50
CA LEU A 413 0.87 -18.10 4.79
C LEU A 413 1.07 -17.50 3.40
N SER A 414 2.24 -16.96 3.14
CA SER A 414 2.57 -16.35 1.87
C SER A 414 3.14 -17.36 0.87
N ASP A 415 3.11 -17.01 -0.42
CA ASP A 415 3.73 -17.78 -1.49
C ASP A 415 3.21 -19.22 -1.66
N VAL A 416 1.94 -19.45 -1.39
CA VAL A 416 1.33 -20.76 -1.55
C VAL A 416 1.00 -21.00 -3.02
N SER A 417 1.61 -22.02 -3.63
CA SER A 417 1.30 -22.40 -5.01
C SER A 417 -0.06 -23.11 -5.07
N LEU A 418 -1.02 -22.52 -5.78
CA LEU A 418 -2.30 -23.13 -6.13
C LEU A 418 -2.38 -23.33 -7.65
N LYS A 419 -3.03 -24.41 -8.08
CA LYS A 419 -3.33 -24.68 -9.49
C LYS A 419 -4.69 -24.11 -9.86
N ALA A 420 -4.89 -23.71 -11.10
CA ALA A 420 -6.23 -23.36 -11.61
C ALA A 420 -7.21 -24.50 -11.35
N GLY A 421 -8.42 -24.16 -10.91
CA GLY A 421 -9.43 -25.11 -10.47
C GLY A 421 -9.32 -25.44 -8.98
N SER A 422 -9.70 -26.65 -8.59
CA SER A 422 -9.84 -27.08 -7.22
C SER A 422 -8.50 -27.43 -6.56
N ASN A 423 -8.31 -26.93 -5.34
CA ASN A 423 -7.18 -27.24 -4.44
C ASN A 423 -7.74 -27.56 -3.05
N THR A 424 -6.99 -28.32 -2.26
CA THR A 424 -7.35 -28.63 -0.87
C THR A 424 -6.36 -27.98 0.09
N VAL A 425 -6.88 -27.39 1.16
CA VAL A 425 -6.11 -26.83 2.27
C VAL A 425 -6.58 -27.53 3.55
N LEU A 426 -5.81 -28.51 4.00
CA LEU A 426 -6.03 -29.22 5.26
C LEU A 426 -5.42 -28.42 6.41
N VAL A 427 -6.19 -28.15 7.45
CA VAL A 427 -5.74 -27.62 8.74
C VAL A 427 -6.08 -28.67 9.80
N SER A 428 -5.08 -29.24 10.48
CA SER A 428 -5.34 -30.30 11.47
C SER A 428 -4.49 -30.19 12.72
N PHE A 429 -4.94 -30.83 13.79
CA PHE A 429 -4.16 -31.03 15.00
C PHE A 429 -3.29 -32.29 14.85
N ASN A 430 -2.00 -32.15 15.00
CA ASN A 430 -1.04 -33.24 14.99
C ASN A 430 0.07 -32.95 15.99
N SER A 431 0.00 -33.56 17.19
CA SER A 431 0.97 -33.32 18.26
C SER A 431 2.38 -33.75 17.89
N GLY A 432 2.53 -34.84 17.13
CA GLY A 432 3.81 -35.32 16.60
C GLY A 432 4.45 -34.38 15.56
N LYS A 433 3.69 -33.41 15.03
CA LYS A 433 4.14 -32.35 14.12
C LYS A 433 4.12 -30.95 14.77
N GLY A 434 4.07 -30.90 16.11
CA GLY A 434 4.15 -29.66 16.88
C GLY A 434 2.84 -28.94 17.13
N SER A 435 1.68 -29.52 16.78
CA SER A 435 0.40 -28.90 17.10
C SER A 435 0.14 -28.86 18.60
N LYS A 436 -0.28 -27.68 19.11
CA LYS A 436 -0.56 -27.46 20.53
C LYS A 436 -1.65 -26.40 20.74
N ASN A 437 -2.19 -26.38 21.93
CA ASN A 437 -3.22 -25.43 22.42
C ASN A 437 -4.53 -25.42 21.63
N TRP A 438 -5.51 -24.72 22.21
CA TRP A 438 -6.83 -24.54 21.65
C TRP A 438 -6.83 -23.42 20.60
N LEU A 439 -7.57 -23.65 19.53
CA LEU A 439 -7.73 -22.70 18.42
C LEU A 439 -9.22 -22.62 18.05
N HIS A 440 -9.73 -21.44 17.82
CA HIS A 440 -10.95 -21.20 17.07
C HIS A 440 -10.56 -20.68 15.67
N LEU A 441 -11.06 -21.31 14.63
CA LEU A 441 -10.82 -20.90 13.24
C LEU A 441 -12.14 -20.41 12.65
N ASP A 442 -12.13 -19.16 12.16
CA ASP A 442 -13.31 -18.47 11.65
C ASP A 442 -13.43 -18.60 10.13
N GLN A 443 -12.40 -18.19 9.44
CA GLN A 443 -12.37 -18.23 7.98
C GLN A 443 -10.94 -18.25 7.44
N MET A 444 -10.81 -18.61 6.18
CA MET A 444 -9.59 -18.45 5.38
C MET A 444 -9.89 -17.59 4.15
N THR A 445 -9.06 -16.59 3.88
CA THR A 445 -9.13 -15.77 2.67
C THR A 445 -7.95 -16.10 1.78
N VAL A 446 -8.21 -16.38 0.51
CA VAL A 446 -7.22 -16.55 -0.55
C VAL A 446 -7.09 -15.21 -1.29
N LYS A 447 -5.84 -14.70 -1.43
CA LYS A 447 -5.54 -13.42 -2.08
C LYS A 447 -4.55 -13.61 -3.20
#